data_01a10814056ef9ec24fa7615fd3aa06b
#
_entry.id   01a10814056ef9ec24fa7615fd3aa06b
#
_cell.length_a   1.000
_cell.length_b   1.000
_cell.length_c   1.000
_cell.angle_alpha   90.00
_cell.angle_beta   90.00
_cell.angle_gamma   90.00
#
_symmetry.space_group_name_H-M   'P 1'
#
loop_
_entity.id
_entity.type
_entity.pdbx_description
1 polymer ?
#
loop_
_entity_poly.entity_id
_entity_poly.type
_entity_poly.pdbx_seq_one_letter_code
_entity_poly.pdbx_strand_id
1 'polypeptide(L)'
;MKRFAALFLAVWLVLLMGCAASRQLGQVCGAENWSSVQLVERYDRAGEEATSRSTDAVSPEALRTLLHEAYAKPAYASAQLPVPCIQLFLSCADGTLCTLAVGANGRVVLTAHSEGSETASYWNTGSSALYDALLSMVN
;
A
#
# COMPACT_ATOMS: atom_id res chain seq x y z
N MET A 1 6.23 -12.07 44.73
CA MET A 1 7.07 -11.32 43.78
C MET A 1 7.18 -12.00 42.41
N LYS A 2 7.30 -13.31 42.31
CA LYS A 2 7.35 -14.02 40.98
C LYS A 2 6.09 -13.87 40.14
N ARG A 3 4.93 -13.64 40.73
CA ARG A 3 3.65 -13.45 40.03
C ARG A 3 3.53 -12.08 39.33
N PHE A 4 4.16 -11.06 39.87
CA PHE A 4 4.18 -9.72 39.30
C PHE A 4 5.11 -9.62 38.09
N ALA A 5 6.25 -10.33 38.12
CA ALA A 5 7.18 -10.37 36.97
C ALA A 5 6.56 -11.08 35.78
N ALA A 6 5.80 -12.17 35.98
CA ALA A 6 5.09 -12.86 34.91
C ALA A 6 3.98 -12.02 34.30
N LEU A 7 3.26 -11.24 35.09
CA LEU A 7 2.23 -10.33 34.62
C LEU A 7 2.83 -9.17 33.80
N PHE A 8 3.96 -8.64 34.23
CA PHE A 8 4.69 -7.57 33.55
C PHE A 8 5.23 -8.06 32.19
N LEU A 9 5.74 -9.29 32.13
CA LEU A 9 6.23 -9.90 30.91
C LEU A 9 5.10 -10.15 29.91
N ALA A 10 3.94 -10.60 30.40
CA ALA A 10 2.75 -10.82 29.57
C ALA A 10 2.23 -9.51 28.97
N VAL A 11 2.20 -8.42 29.74
CA VAL A 11 1.81 -7.10 29.28
C VAL A 11 2.80 -6.57 28.23
N TRP A 12 4.10 -6.78 28.43
CA TRP A 12 5.13 -6.41 27.45
C TRP A 12 5.01 -7.21 26.15
N LEU A 13 4.72 -8.49 26.22
CA LEU A 13 4.50 -9.33 25.05
C LEU A 13 3.28 -8.87 24.26
N VAL A 14 2.19 -8.51 24.94
CA VAL A 14 0.99 -7.96 24.28
C VAL A 14 1.29 -6.61 23.63
N LEU A 15 2.09 -5.75 24.25
CA LEU A 15 2.52 -4.47 23.67
C LEU A 15 3.43 -4.68 22.45
N LEU A 16 4.33 -5.66 22.48
CA LEU A 16 5.18 -6.01 21.33
C LEU A 16 4.37 -6.62 20.18
N MET A 17 3.36 -7.43 20.48
CA MET A 17 2.42 -7.92 19.47
C MET A 17 1.55 -6.80 18.90
N GLY A 18 1.20 -5.78 19.71
CA GLY A 18 0.50 -4.60 19.27
C GLY A 18 1.28 -3.74 18.26
N CYS A 19 2.62 -3.76 18.28
CA CYS A 19 3.47 -3.09 17.30
C CYS A 19 3.41 -3.72 15.89
N ALA A 20 2.97 -4.99 15.78
CA ALA A 20 2.75 -5.68 14.51
C ALA A 20 1.28 -5.63 14.07
N ALA A 21 0.45 -4.78 14.70
CA ALA A 21 -0.96 -4.64 14.36
C ALA A 21 -1.14 -4.03 12.97
N SER A 22 -2.24 -4.40 12.30
CA SER A 22 -2.65 -3.82 11.04
C SER A 22 -2.89 -2.32 11.16
N ARG A 23 -2.45 -1.57 10.17
CA ARG A 23 -2.68 -0.12 10.05
C ARG A 23 -3.56 0.17 8.85
N GLN A 24 -4.33 1.24 8.92
CA GLN A 24 -5.12 1.73 7.80
C GLN A 24 -4.19 2.22 6.69
N LEU A 25 -4.33 1.66 5.48
CA LEU A 25 -3.47 2.00 4.35
C LEU A 25 -3.58 3.48 3.95
N GLY A 26 -4.77 4.03 3.93
CA GLY A 26 -4.97 5.45 3.59
C GLY A 26 -4.14 6.37 4.48
N GLN A 27 -4.01 6.05 5.75
CA GLN A 27 -3.22 6.83 6.70
C GLN A 27 -1.71 6.63 6.50
N VAL A 28 -1.25 5.40 6.38
CA VAL A 28 0.20 5.11 6.23
C VAL A 28 0.74 5.55 4.87
N CYS A 29 -0.10 5.57 3.84
CA CYS A 29 0.26 6.05 2.50
C CYS A 29 0.16 7.57 2.34
N GLY A 30 -0.38 8.28 3.33
CA GLY A 30 -0.61 9.72 3.22
C GLY A 30 -1.61 10.09 2.12
N ALA A 31 -2.65 9.28 1.94
CA ALA A 31 -3.63 9.44 0.86
C ALA A 31 -4.37 10.79 0.88
N GLU A 32 -4.44 11.46 2.03
CA GLU A 32 -5.01 12.80 2.17
C GLU A 32 -4.25 13.86 1.36
N ASN A 33 -2.96 13.63 1.09
CA ASN A 33 -2.11 14.55 0.34
C ASN A 33 -2.13 14.32 -1.17
N TRP A 34 -2.80 13.29 -1.65
CA TRP A 34 -2.88 13.00 -3.08
C TRP A 34 -3.83 13.98 -3.78
N SER A 35 -3.34 14.63 -4.83
CA SER A 35 -4.11 15.60 -5.62
C SER A 35 -4.64 15.02 -6.93
N SER A 36 -3.92 14.10 -7.56
CA SER A 36 -4.35 13.48 -8.81
C SER A 36 -3.76 12.10 -9.02
N VAL A 37 -4.48 11.28 -9.76
CA VAL A 37 -3.97 10.01 -10.31
C VAL A 37 -3.60 10.28 -11.77
N GLN A 38 -2.32 10.21 -12.10
CA GLN A 38 -1.81 10.54 -13.42
C GLN A 38 -1.89 9.39 -14.39
N LEU A 39 -1.62 8.17 -13.92
CA LEU A 39 -1.55 6.99 -14.75
C LEU A 39 -1.86 5.75 -13.90
N VAL A 40 -2.60 4.82 -14.48
CA VAL A 40 -2.85 3.50 -13.90
C VAL A 40 -2.38 2.44 -14.89
N GLU A 41 -1.50 1.57 -14.45
CA GLU A 41 -0.99 0.46 -15.24
C GLU A 41 -1.33 -0.87 -14.57
N ARG A 42 -1.67 -1.85 -15.40
CA ARG A 42 -1.91 -3.22 -14.94
C ARG A 42 -0.80 -4.12 -15.45
N TYR A 43 -0.26 -4.95 -14.58
CA TYR A 43 0.76 -5.94 -14.90
C TYR A 43 0.27 -7.33 -14.52
N ASP A 44 0.23 -8.24 -15.48
CA ASP A 44 -0.22 -9.61 -15.24
C ASP A 44 0.95 -10.58 -14.99
N ARG A 45 2.15 -10.28 -15.54
CA ARG A 45 3.34 -11.12 -15.42
C ARG A 45 4.61 -10.30 -15.18
N ALA A 46 5.52 -10.88 -14.42
CA ALA A 46 6.82 -10.26 -14.15
C ALA A 46 7.66 -10.15 -15.43
N GLY A 47 8.33 -9.00 -15.59
CA GLY A 47 9.23 -8.75 -16.72
C GLY A 47 8.53 -8.46 -18.04
N GLU A 48 7.22 -8.45 -18.07
CA GLU A 48 6.42 -8.08 -19.25
C GLU A 48 5.97 -6.62 -19.16
N GLU A 49 5.57 -6.06 -20.31
CA GLU A 49 4.96 -4.73 -20.37
C GLU A 49 3.59 -4.72 -19.71
N ALA A 50 3.12 -3.53 -19.35
CA ALA A 50 1.78 -3.36 -18.80
C ALA A 50 0.71 -3.87 -19.78
N THR A 51 -0.22 -4.67 -19.26
CA THR A 51 -1.34 -5.20 -20.04
C THR A 51 -2.33 -4.11 -20.43
N SER A 52 -2.48 -3.09 -19.60
CA SER A 52 -3.32 -1.93 -19.88
C SER A 52 -2.76 -0.68 -19.20
N ARG A 53 -3.10 0.48 -19.80
CA ARG A 53 -2.74 1.80 -19.28
C ARG A 53 -3.95 2.73 -19.42
N SER A 54 -4.20 3.52 -18.39
CA SER A 54 -5.30 4.49 -18.39
C SER A 54 -4.93 5.71 -17.56
N THR A 55 -5.32 6.90 -18.06
CA THR A 55 -5.11 8.17 -17.36
C THR A 55 -6.32 8.61 -16.54
N ASP A 56 -7.50 8.08 -16.79
CA ASP A 56 -8.76 8.55 -16.20
C ASP A 56 -9.52 7.45 -15.44
N ALA A 57 -8.88 6.34 -15.15
CA ALA A 57 -9.55 5.15 -14.61
C ALA A 57 -10.01 5.28 -13.15
N VAL A 58 -9.31 6.07 -12.33
CA VAL A 58 -9.57 6.16 -10.90
C VAL A 58 -9.46 7.61 -10.43
N SER A 59 -10.47 8.08 -9.68
CA SER A 59 -10.39 9.39 -9.04
C SER A 59 -9.60 9.32 -7.72
N PRO A 60 -8.92 10.40 -7.31
CA PRO A 60 -8.24 10.44 -6.01
C PRO A 60 -9.18 10.17 -4.82
N GLU A 61 -10.40 10.67 -4.88
CA GLU A 61 -11.40 10.46 -3.81
C GLU A 61 -11.81 8.99 -3.69
N ALA A 62 -12.08 8.33 -4.80
CA ALA A 62 -12.43 6.91 -4.82
C ALA A 62 -11.28 6.05 -4.29
N LEU A 63 -10.05 6.37 -4.67
CA LEU A 63 -8.86 5.68 -4.21
C LEU A 63 -8.64 5.89 -2.71
N ARG A 64 -8.79 7.12 -2.21
CA ARG A 64 -8.71 7.41 -0.77
C ARG A 64 -9.72 6.62 0.04
N THR A 65 -10.98 6.60 -0.39
CA THR A 65 -12.04 5.83 0.27
C THR A 65 -11.67 4.35 0.34
N LEU A 66 -11.19 3.79 -0.75
CA LEU A 66 -10.80 2.39 -0.83
C LEU A 66 -9.63 2.08 0.13
N LEU A 67 -8.63 2.94 0.18
CA LEU A 67 -7.47 2.73 1.07
C LEU A 67 -7.80 2.97 2.54
N HIS A 68 -8.76 3.84 2.86
CA HIS A 68 -9.21 4.02 4.23
C HIS A 68 -9.97 2.80 4.78
N GLU A 69 -10.52 1.97 3.92
CA GLU A 69 -11.17 0.72 4.28
C GLU A 69 -10.21 -0.48 4.30
N ALA A 70 -8.98 -0.30 3.81
CA ALA A 70 -7.97 -1.35 3.72
C ALA A 70 -6.97 -1.27 4.88
N TYR A 71 -6.66 -2.41 5.48
CA TYR A 71 -5.71 -2.54 6.58
C TYR A 71 -4.57 -3.47 6.16
N ALA A 72 -3.37 -3.12 6.56
CA ALA A 72 -2.17 -3.87 6.21
C ALA A 72 -1.16 -3.91 7.35
N LYS A 73 -0.33 -4.94 7.35
CA LYS A 73 0.83 -5.07 8.23
C LYS A 73 2.10 -4.71 7.48
N PRO A 74 3.13 -4.19 8.17
CA PRO A 74 4.43 -4.01 7.54
C PRO A 74 4.94 -5.30 6.91
N ALA A 75 5.57 -5.20 5.75
CA ALA A 75 6.13 -6.34 5.01
C ALA A 75 7.60 -6.10 4.69
N TYR A 76 8.31 -7.16 4.36
CA TYR A 76 9.70 -7.08 3.96
C TYR A 76 9.85 -6.49 2.55
N ALA A 77 10.96 -5.76 2.35
CA ALA A 77 11.33 -5.23 1.05
C ALA A 77 11.50 -6.35 0.01
N SER A 78 11.02 -6.09 -1.20
CA SER A 78 11.19 -6.99 -2.34
C SER A 78 11.59 -6.17 -3.57
N ALA A 79 12.57 -6.64 -4.31
CA ALA A 79 13.03 -5.99 -5.54
C ALA A 79 12.05 -6.16 -6.71
N GLN A 80 11.08 -7.05 -6.60
CA GLN A 80 10.14 -7.37 -7.67
C GLN A 80 8.76 -6.79 -7.39
N LEU A 81 8.06 -6.36 -8.44
CA LEU A 81 6.66 -5.98 -8.36
C LEU A 81 5.82 -7.21 -7.95
N PRO A 82 4.78 -7.01 -7.11
CA PRO A 82 3.91 -8.10 -6.64
C PRO A 82 2.89 -8.51 -7.70
N VAL A 83 3.34 -8.97 -8.87
CA VAL A 83 2.48 -9.34 -10.01
C VAL A 83 1.64 -10.60 -9.75
N PRO A 84 0.37 -10.69 -10.24
CA PRO A 84 -0.36 -9.61 -10.91
C PRO A 84 -0.57 -8.41 -10.01
N CYS A 85 -0.43 -7.21 -10.54
CA CYS A 85 -0.61 -5.99 -9.76
C CYS A 85 -1.19 -4.85 -10.59
N ILE A 86 -1.70 -3.85 -9.88
CA ILE A 86 -2.09 -2.56 -10.44
C ILE A 86 -1.13 -1.52 -9.85
N GLN A 87 -0.51 -0.74 -10.71
CA GLN A 87 0.40 0.34 -10.32
C GLN A 87 -0.23 1.69 -10.65
N LEU A 88 -0.29 2.55 -9.66
CA LEU A 88 -0.86 3.89 -9.78
C LEU A 88 0.24 4.93 -9.61
N PHE A 89 0.29 5.88 -10.53
CA PHE A 89 1.20 7.02 -10.49
C PHE A 89 0.43 8.24 -10.01
N LEU A 90 0.86 8.79 -8.88
CA LEU A 90 0.13 9.79 -8.12
C LEU A 90 0.93 11.07 -8.00
N SER A 91 0.23 12.19 -8.04
CA SER A 91 0.78 13.50 -7.72
C SER A 91 0.22 13.97 -6.38
N CYS A 92 1.09 14.47 -5.51
CA CYS A 92 0.70 15.02 -4.22
C CYS A 92 0.53 16.53 -4.29
N ALA A 93 -0.18 17.11 -3.31
CA ALA A 93 -0.47 18.54 -3.25
C ALA A 93 0.79 19.40 -3.15
N ASP A 94 1.87 18.87 -2.58
CA ASP A 94 3.18 19.53 -2.47
C ASP A 94 4.07 19.40 -3.73
N GLY A 95 3.57 18.77 -4.79
CA GLY A 95 4.32 18.49 -6.02
C GLY A 95 5.12 17.21 -6.00
N THR A 96 5.17 16.48 -4.89
CA THR A 96 5.84 15.17 -4.79
C THR A 96 5.10 14.14 -5.63
N LEU A 97 5.85 13.23 -6.26
CA LEU A 97 5.31 12.11 -7.01
C LEU A 97 5.39 10.84 -6.18
N CYS A 98 4.34 10.03 -6.24
CA CYS A 98 4.28 8.74 -5.57
C CYS A 98 3.84 7.66 -6.54
N THR A 99 4.31 6.43 -6.31
CA THR A 99 3.86 5.25 -7.02
C THR A 99 3.30 4.25 -6.02
N LEU A 100 2.11 3.76 -6.27
CA LEU A 100 1.46 2.75 -5.44
C LEU A 100 1.25 1.49 -6.28
N ALA A 101 1.84 0.37 -5.86
CA ALA A 101 1.63 -0.93 -6.48
C ALA A 101 0.81 -1.82 -5.55
N VAL A 102 -0.29 -2.37 -6.04
CA VAL A 102 -1.19 -3.24 -5.29
C VAL A 102 -1.23 -4.60 -5.97
N GLY A 103 -0.75 -5.63 -5.30
CA GLY A 103 -0.67 -6.98 -5.81
C GLY A 103 -1.88 -7.85 -5.45
N ALA A 104 -2.18 -8.80 -6.31
CA ALA A 104 -3.22 -9.81 -6.08
C ALA A 104 -2.88 -10.71 -4.87
N ASN A 105 -1.62 -10.80 -4.49
CA ASN A 105 -1.16 -11.53 -3.31
C ASN A 105 -1.32 -10.75 -1.99
N GLY A 106 -1.90 -9.55 -2.03
CA GLY A 106 -2.10 -8.70 -0.88
C GLY A 106 -0.94 -7.72 -0.59
N ARG A 107 0.15 -7.80 -1.31
CA ARG A 107 1.29 -6.90 -1.11
C ARG A 107 1.00 -5.53 -1.69
N VAL A 108 1.42 -4.50 -0.95
CA VAL A 108 1.30 -3.10 -1.36
C VAL A 108 2.67 -2.45 -1.21
N VAL A 109 3.12 -1.78 -2.26
CA VAL A 109 4.38 -1.05 -2.27
C VAL A 109 4.10 0.42 -2.58
N LEU A 110 4.45 1.29 -1.65
CA LEU A 110 4.39 2.73 -1.86
C LEU A 110 5.80 3.27 -2.06
N THR A 111 6.05 3.96 -3.16
CA THR A 111 7.32 4.61 -3.44
C THR A 111 7.10 6.11 -3.56
N ALA A 112 7.78 6.89 -2.73
CA ALA A 112 7.76 8.34 -2.77
C ALA A 112 9.03 8.85 -3.46
N HIS A 113 8.86 9.72 -4.45
CA HIS A 113 9.95 10.32 -5.22
C HIS A 113 10.09 11.79 -4.83
N SER A 114 11.22 12.13 -4.24
CA SER A 114 11.61 13.52 -3.96
C SER A 114 12.97 13.82 -4.58
N GLU A 115 13.36 15.09 -4.65
CA GLU A 115 14.62 15.52 -5.29
C GLU A 115 15.82 14.69 -4.79
N GLY A 116 16.38 13.86 -5.70
CA GLY A 116 17.57 13.07 -5.44
C GLY A 116 17.39 11.87 -4.53
N SER A 117 16.16 11.56 -4.10
CA SER A 117 15.89 10.40 -3.25
C SER A 117 14.59 9.69 -3.59
N GLU A 118 14.57 8.39 -3.34
CA GLU A 118 13.42 7.52 -3.52
C GLU A 118 13.26 6.68 -2.26
N THR A 119 12.07 6.72 -1.65
CA THR A 119 11.76 5.99 -0.42
C THR A 119 10.61 5.04 -0.66
N ALA A 120 10.83 3.75 -0.41
CA ALA A 120 9.81 2.73 -0.57
C ALA A 120 9.38 2.18 0.79
N SER A 121 8.07 1.94 0.94
CA SER A 121 7.51 1.24 2.08
C SER A 121 6.67 0.05 1.60
N TYR A 122 6.69 -1.04 2.38
CA TYR A 122 6.14 -2.34 1.99
C TYR A 122 5.11 -2.79 3.02
N TRP A 123 3.95 -3.23 2.51
CA TRP A 123 2.81 -3.62 3.33
C TRP A 123 2.19 -4.91 2.79
N ASN A 124 1.42 -5.59 3.63
CA ASN A 124 0.66 -6.78 3.23
C ASN A 124 -0.74 -6.73 3.85
N THR A 125 -1.76 -6.76 2.99
CA THR A 125 -3.16 -6.77 3.41
C THR A 125 -3.64 -8.17 3.80
N GLY A 126 -2.92 -9.21 3.41
CA GLY A 126 -3.29 -10.60 3.66
C GLY A 126 -4.39 -11.15 2.76
N SER A 127 -4.87 -10.38 1.78
CA SER A 127 -5.92 -10.82 0.85
C SER A 127 -5.83 -10.10 -0.49
N SER A 128 -6.57 -10.59 -1.49
CA SER A 128 -6.69 -9.95 -2.80
C SER A 128 -7.76 -8.86 -2.87
N ALA A 129 -8.46 -8.56 -1.76
CA ALA A 129 -9.64 -7.70 -1.76
C ALA A 129 -9.37 -6.30 -2.32
N LEU A 130 -8.27 -5.67 -1.93
CA LEU A 130 -7.89 -4.35 -2.44
C LEU A 130 -7.57 -4.39 -3.93
N TYR A 131 -6.81 -5.39 -4.37
CA TYR A 131 -6.51 -5.61 -5.79
C TYR A 131 -7.78 -5.81 -6.60
N ASP A 132 -8.69 -6.66 -6.13
CA ASP A 132 -9.95 -6.96 -6.82
C ASP A 132 -10.84 -5.71 -6.94
N ALA A 133 -10.90 -4.88 -5.91
CA ALA A 133 -11.63 -3.62 -5.93
C ALA A 133 -11.05 -2.63 -6.94
N LEU A 134 -9.72 -2.49 -6.97
CA LEU A 134 -9.04 -1.66 -7.97
C LEU A 134 -9.25 -2.18 -9.39
N LEU A 135 -9.17 -3.49 -9.57
CA LEU A 135 -9.39 -4.12 -10.88
C LEU A 135 -10.79 -3.81 -11.42
N SER A 136 -11.80 -3.78 -10.56
CA SER A 136 -13.17 -3.40 -10.93
C SER A 136 -13.27 -1.94 -11.37
N MET A 137 -12.45 -1.05 -10.83
CA MET A 137 -12.44 0.37 -11.18
C MET A 137 -11.75 0.65 -12.52
N VAL A 138 -10.77 -0.17 -12.91
CA VAL A 138 -9.94 0.07 -14.10
C VAL A 138 -10.37 -0.76 -15.33
N ASN A 139 -11.32 -1.65 -15.16
CA ASN A 139 -11.86 -2.45 -16.26
C ASN A 139 -13.05 -1.78 -16.94
#